data_fd73cad469020c9ea9db1be35e90c1dc
#
_entry.id   fd73cad469020c9ea9db1be35e90c1dc
#
_cell.length_a   1.000
_cell.length_b   1.000
_cell.length_c   1.000
_cell.angle_alpha   90.00
_cell.angle_beta   90.00
_cell.angle_gamma   90.00
#
_symmetry.space_group_name_H-M   'P 1'
#
loop_
_entity.id
_entity.type
_entity.pdbx_description
1 polymer ?
#
loop_
_entity_poly.entity_id
_entity_poly.type
_entity_poly.pdbx_seq_one_letter_code
_entity_poly.pdbx_strand_id
1 'polypeptide(L)'
;MKVGLLSRIDLSLTVAAWNRAAYAGLLAATFLLAVWASYRFGAQIDNYSYDKMFRLYDPPPWKTESIILAIDDDTLNSIDRGPDNIRPALARALRLISAAKPKAVAVDIILNDRHDAAGDAALADAFQTTPKLVLSSMLQNDPPGWADPRPEFKRWAAALGHVYAKPDVEDAVTRVIPLDQHVGKEQRWAIAFEAFRLSRGGRTPLESPNDVEVAGTLIPLERTSVGRLMRIRYLPPGSMPQVSMRSLLANPQRAREFVGKVVFVGVTAPELGDRLFTPYSNTSGIEIHAAAFETIAQHLFLTDVPVSWPPLFSLMLVAAEGLAFGYLPGWKAYAAGVAVLLAALVTPYILFTHLRVFPFAMPAAAATFGGLAAAAWQTLMVRRRLRRAEAERTRYQQAMHFVTHEMRTPLSSIQGSSELISRFALSQEKQKQIAQLINSESKRLARMIEIFLNVERLSAGQMELKREDIPVKEMIAACLERARSLAERKHIGLEQMPIEEDLRITGDRELMEHACYNLLTNAVKYSPQRTQVTISGWREIGHISVAVEDQGIGMDHKEVKQIFQKFYRTQKAEESGEAGTGIGLSIVKQIVEQHGGRIDVVSRPGAGSCFTLVLPAPAPAATQSR
;
A
#
# COMPACT_ATOMS: atom_id res chain seq x y z
N MET A 1 31.33 -11.57 27.21
CA MET A 1 29.85 -11.71 27.36
C MET A 1 28.99 -10.88 26.40
N LYS A 2 29.53 -10.10 25.46
CA LYS A 2 28.75 -9.24 24.53
C LYS A 2 28.68 -9.71 23.07
N VAL A 3 29.57 -10.61 22.61
CA VAL A 3 29.67 -10.93 21.18
C VAL A 3 28.68 -11.99 20.70
N GLY A 4 28.35 -12.99 21.48
CA GLY A 4 27.39 -14.04 21.07
C GLY A 4 25.91 -13.65 21.20
N LEU A 5 25.55 -12.73 22.11
CA LEU A 5 24.20 -12.17 22.22
C LEU A 5 23.96 -11.14 21.12
N LEU A 6 24.99 -10.36 20.77
CA LEU A 6 24.95 -9.37 19.70
C LEU A 6 24.74 -10.02 18.32
N SER A 7 25.33 -11.18 18.02
CA SER A 7 25.14 -11.82 16.71
C SER A 7 23.71 -12.38 16.50
N ARG A 8 23.05 -12.91 17.54
CA ARG A 8 21.63 -13.34 17.44
C ARG A 8 20.64 -12.15 17.49
N ILE A 9 20.94 -11.14 18.29
CA ILE A 9 20.18 -9.88 18.33
C ILE A 9 20.37 -9.12 17.02
N ASP A 10 21.58 -9.06 16.49
CA ASP A 10 21.86 -8.43 15.19
C ASP A 10 21.15 -9.14 14.03
N LEU A 11 21.13 -10.47 13.96
CA LEU A 11 20.43 -11.17 12.88
C LEU A 11 18.91 -11.01 12.96
N SER A 12 18.32 -11.00 14.14
CA SER A 12 16.89 -10.78 14.33
C SER A 12 16.48 -9.34 14.08
N LEU A 13 17.30 -8.38 14.48
CA LEU A 13 17.12 -6.96 14.21
C LEU A 13 17.30 -6.64 12.72
N THR A 14 18.29 -7.24 12.05
CA THR A 14 18.51 -7.08 10.61
C THR A 14 17.36 -7.70 9.81
N VAL A 15 16.86 -8.88 10.15
CA VAL A 15 15.69 -9.49 9.49
C VAL A 15 14.41 -8.67 9.73
N ALA A 16 14.21 -8.13 10.93
CA ALA A 16 13.07 -7.26 11.23
C ALA A 16 13.17 -5.92 10.46
N ALA A 17 14.37 -5.35 10.38
CA ALA A 17 14.65 -4.13 9.60
C ALA A 17 14.44 -4.37 8.10
N TRP A 18 14.91 -5.50 7.56
CA TRP A 18 14.69 -5.91 6.17
C TRP A 18 13.21 -6.07 5.83
N ASN A 19 12.42 -6.70 6.71
CA ASN A 19 10.98 -6.85 6.50
C ASN A 19 10.26 -5.50 6.52
N ARG A 20 10.66 -4.56 7.37
CA ARG A 20 10.11 -3.20 7.40
C ARG A 20 10.48 -2.42 6.14
N ALA A 21 11.73 -2.48 5.70
CA ALA A 21 12.20 -1.84 4.47
C ALA A 21 11.49 -2.41 3.23
N ALA A 22 11.35 -3.74 3.15
CA ALA A 22 10.62 -4.40 2.05
C ALA A 22 9.14 -4.01 2.03
N TYR A 23 8.49 -3.87 3.18
CA TYR A 23 7.11 -3.40 3.29
C TYR A 23 6.98 -1.95 2.83
N ALA A 24 7.83 -1.06 3.32
CA ALA A 24 7.86 0.34 2.89
C ALA A 24 8.14 0.47 1.38
N GLY A 25 9.08 -0.33 0.85
CA GLY A 25 9.37 -0.40 -0.58
C GLY A 25 8.17 -0.86 -1.42
N LEU A 26 7.42 -1.85 -0.93
CA LEU A 26 6.18 -2.31 -1.58
C LEU A 26 5.13 -1.19 -1.64
N LEU A 27 4.90 -0.48 -0.53
CA LEU A 27 3.96 0.64 -0.47
C LEU A 27 4.40 1.81 -1.37
N ALA A 28 5.70 2.13 -1.39
CA ALA A 28 6.24 3.14 -2.29
C ALA A 28 6.04 2.76 -3.77
N ALA A 29 6.25 1.49 -4.12
CA ALA A 29 6.02 0.98 -5.47
C ALA A 29 4.54 1.07 -5.87
N THR A 30 3.60 0.74 -4.97
CA THR A 30 2.16 0.88 -5.24
C THR A 30 1.73 2.33 -5.40
N PHE A 31 2.29 3.25 -4.60
CA PHE A 31 2.07 4.69 -4.76
C PHE A 31 2.56 5.18 -6.13
N LEU A 32 3.80 4.84 -6.52
CA LEU A 32 4.35 5.23 -7.82
C LEU A 32 3.55 4.63 -8.98
N LEU A 33 3.09 3.40 -8.85
CA LEU A 33 2.20 2.76 -9.82
C LEU A 33 0.87 3.50 -9.95
N ALA A 34 0.26 3.90 -8.83
CA ALA A 34 -0.99 4.65 -8.82
C ALA A 34 -0.82 6.03 -9.49
N VAL A 35 0.28 6.73 -9.20
CA VAL A 35 0.64 8.00 -9.85
C VAL A 35 0.81 7.80 -11.36
N TRP A 36 1.62 6.82 -11.77
CA TRP A 36 1.83 6.52 -13.19
C TRP A 36 0.53 6.14 -13.90
N ALA A 37 -0.28 5.26 -13.31
CA ALA A 37 -1.56 4.84 -13.88
C ALA A 37 -2.54 6.01 -14.01
N SER A 38 -2.58 6.91 -13.02
CA SER A 38 -3.42 8.10 -13.07
C SER A 38 -3.01 9.06 -14.20
N TYR A 39 -1.72 9.34 -14.36
CA TYR A 39 -1.26 10.18 -15.47
C TYR A 39 -1.48 9.54 -16.84
N ARG A 40 -1.44 8.21 -16.94
CA ARG A 40 -1.59 7.52 -18.24
C ARG A 40 -3.04 7.23 -18.63
N PHE A 41 -3.91 6.97 -17.66
CA PHE A 41 -5.28 6.49 -17.88
C PHE A 41 -6.33 7.23 -17.04
N GLY A 42 -5.92 8.16 -16.17
CA GLY A 42 -6.81 8.76 -15.18
C GLY A 42 -7.75 9.82 -15.76
N ALA A 43 -7.40 10.48 -16.87
CA ALA A 43 -8.17 11.60 -17.41
C ALA A 43 -9.63 11.22 -17.68
N GLN A 44 -9.89 10.08 -18.29
CA GLN A 44 -11.26 9.61 -18.55
C GLN A 44 -12.04 9.33 -17.26
N ILE A 45 -11.36 8.77 -16.25
CA ILE A 45 -11.96 8.49 -14.94
C ILE A 45 -12.27 9.79 -14.20
N ASP A 46 -11.36 10.75 -14.26
CA ASP A 46 -11.52 12.06 -13.65
C ASP A 46 -12.66 12.83 -14.31
N ASN A 47 -12.72 12.83 -15.64
CA ASN A 47 -13.79 13.44 -16.42
C ASN A 47 -15.15 12.81 -16.09
N TYR A 48 -15.24 11.49 -16.11
CA TYR A 48 -16.47 10.77 -15.74
C TYR A 48 -16.91 11.07 -14.30
N SER A 49 -15.96 11.07 -13.36
CA SER A 49 -16.24 11.37 -11.96
C SER A 49 -16.70 12.81 -11.77
N TYR A 50 -16.07 13.77 -12.46
CA TYR A 50 -16.47 15.17 -12.48
C TYR A 50 -17.92 15.34 -12.96
N ASP A 51 -18.29 14.70 -14.07
CA ASP A 51 -19.66 14.77 -14.60
C ASP A 51 -20.69 14.12 -13.66
N LYS A 52 -20.29 13.03 -12.99
CA LYS A 52 -21.14 12.42 -11.96
C LYS A 52 -21.37 13.32 -10.75
N MET A 53 -20.38 14.13 -10.36
CA MET A 53 -20.54 15.08 -9.25
C MET A 53 -21.59 16.14 -9.55
N PHE A 54 -21.72 16.60 -10.80
CA PHE A 54 -22.82 17.48 -11.20
C PHE A 54 -24.19 16.84 -10.97
N ARG A 55 -24.33 15.56 -11.30
CA ARG A 55 -25.61 14.83 -11.18
C ARG A 55 -25.95 14.47 -9.74
N LEU A 56 -24.95 14.31 -8.88
CA LEU A 56 -25.12 13.98 -7.46
C LEU A 56 -25.32 15.21 -6.58
N TYR A 57 -24.78 16.35 -7.00
CA TYR A 57 -24.88 17.59 -6.25
C TYR A 57 -26.07 18.41 -6.77
N ASP A 58 -27.11 18.48 -5.96
CA ASP A 58 -28.28 19.32 -6.20
C ASP A 58 -28.05 20.69 -5.53
N PRO A 59 -27.66 21.73 -6.31
CA PRO A 59 -27.42 23.04 -5.74
C PRO A 59 -28.73 23.68 -5.29
N PRO A 60 -28.68 24.61 -4.32
CA PRO A 60 -29.86 25.37 -3.92
C PRO A 60 -30.45 26.15 -5.11
N PRO A 61 -31.75 26.45 -5.12
CA PRO A 61 -32.41 27.13 -6.24
C PRO A 61 -31.73 28.47 -6.51
N TRP A 62 -31.23 28.65 -7.74
CA TRP A 62 -30.53 29.86 -8.15
C TRP A 62 -31.49 30.94 -8.59
N LYS A 63 -31.23 32.17 -8.20
CA LYS A 63 -31.84 33.36 -8.83
C LYS A 63 -31.04 33.70 -10.05
N THR A 64 -31.38 33.14 -11.20
CA THR A 64 -30.73 33.45 -12.45
C THR A 64 -30.87 34.93 -12.81
N GLU A 65 -29.80 35.56 -13.28
CA GLU A 65 -29.80 36.92 -13.82
C GLU A 65 -30.03 36.95 -15.34
N SER A 66 -29.97 35.80 -15.97
CA SER A 66 -30.22 35.61 -17.39
C SER A 66 -31.54 34.91 -17.68
N ILE A 67 -31.98 35.04 -18.93
CA ILE A 67 -33.12 34.34 -19.50
C ILE A 67 -32.87 34.11 -20.98
N ILE A 68 -33.30 32.96 -21.51
CA ILE A 68 -33.15 32.63 -22.92
C ILE A 68 -34.42 32.96 -23.68
N LEU A 69 -34.29 33.71 -24.78
CA LEU A 69 -35.30 33.76 -25.85
C LEU A 69 -34.98 32.63 -26.82
N ALA A 70 -35.75 31.55 -26.72
CA ALA A 70 -35.50 30.31 -27.44
C ALA A 70 -36.14 30.39 -28.85
N ILE A 71 -35.32 30.09 -29.85
CA ILE A 71 -35.77 29.75 -31.19
C ILE A 71 -35.89 28.23 -31.23
N ASP A 72 -37.03 27.76 -30.77
CA ASP A 72 -37.37 26.34 -30.62
C ASP A 72 -38.12 25.80 -31.85
N ASP A 73 -38.43 24.50 -31.85
CA ASP A 73 -39.17 23.86 -32.94
C ASP A 73 -40.53 24.51 -33.16
N ASP A 74 -41.21 24.89 -32.08
CA ASP A 74 -42.50 25.62 -32.18
C ASP A 74 -42.37 26.95 -32.93
N THR A 75 -41.26 27.65 -32.65
CA THR A 75 -40.94 28.90 -33.35
C THR A 75 -40.71 28.65 -34.83
N LEU A 76 -39.84 27.69 -35.16
CA LEU A 76 -39.49 27.37 -36.55
C LEU A 76 -40.70 26.91 -37.38
N ASN A 77 -41.54 26.06 -36.78
CA ASN A 77 -42.77 25.57 -37.41
C ASN A 77 -43.84 26.67 -37.61
N SER A 78 -43.72 27.77 -36.88
CA SER A 78 -44.69 28.91 -36.99
C SER A 78 -44.29 29.95 -38.02
N ILE A 79 -43.09 29.88 -38.60
CA ILE A 79 -42.55 30.84 -39.55
C ILE A 79 -42.76 30.32 -40.98
N ASP A 80 -43.44 31.09 -41.83
CA ASP A 80 -43.55 30.79 -43.25
C ASP A 80 -42.13 30.71 -43.87
N ARG A 81 -41.84 29.62 -44.59
CA ARG A 81 -40.52 29.31 -45.19
C ARG A 81 -39.43 28.93 -44.18
N GLY A 82 -39.78 28.61 -42.91
CA GLY A 82 -38.85 28.11 -41.94
C GLY A 82 -37.68 29.01 -41.55
N PRO A 83 -36.48 28.49 -41.36
CA PRO A 83 -35.31 29.22 -40.85
C PRO A 83 -34.92 30.43 -41.73
N ASP A 84 -35.11 30.36 -43.03
CA ASP A 84 -34.72 31.42 -43.98
C ASP A 84 -35.49 32.73 -43.76
N ASN A 85 -36.65 32.70 -43.11
CA ASN A 85 -37.47 33.88 -42.84
C ASN A 85 -37.50 34.27 -41.34
N ILE A 86 -36.50 33.89 -40.56
CA ILE A 86 -36.47 34.13 -39.12
C ILE A 86 -36.24 35.61 -38.76
N ARG A 87 -35.52 36.36 -39.59
CA ARG A 87 -35.10 37.74 -39.30
C ARG A 87 -36.25 38.70 -39.00
N PRO A 88 -37.35 38.70 -39.73
CA PRO A 88 -38.50 39.53 -39.40
C PRO A 88 -39.20 39.20 -38.10
N ALA A 89 -39.27 37.91 -37.76
CA ALA A 89 -39.82 37.44 -36.49
C ALA A 89 -38.89 37.84 -35.32
N LEU A 90 -37.58 37.66 -35.48
CA LEU A 90 -36.56 38.07 -34.52
C LEU A 90 -36.59 39.58 -34.28
N ALA A 91 -36.72 40.39 -35.35
CA ALA A 91 -36.86 41.85 -35.25
C ALA A 91 -38.05 42.25 -34.38
N ARG A 92 -39.21 41.60 -34.58
CA ARG A 92 -40.40 41.85 -33.74
C ARG A 92 -40.19 41.45 -32.28
N ALA A 93 -39.60 40.28 -32.04
CA ALA A 93 -39.31 39.81 -30.70
C ALA A 93 -38.33 40.76 -29.98
N LEU A 94 -37.27 41.20 -30.65
CA LEU A 94 -36.28 42.14 -30.09
C LEU A 94 -36.90 43.49 -29.73
N ARG A 95 -37.82 44.02 -30.50
CA ARG A 95 -38.54 45.27 -30.14
C ARG A 95 -39.36 45.10 -28.88
N LEU A 96 -40.03 43.93 -28.68
CA LEU A 96 -40.78 43.63 -27.46
C LEU A 96 -39.84 43.53 -26.25
N ILE A 97 -38.72 42.83 -26.40
CA ILE A 97 -37.72 42.69 -25.35
C ILE A 97 -37.08 44.02 -25.00
N SER A 98 -36.71 44.82 -26.00
CA SER A 98 -36.10 46.14 -25.79
C SER A 98 -37.01 47.10 -25.02
N ALA A 99 -38.33 47.05 -25.27
CA ALA A 99 -39.32 47.80 -24.50
C ALA A 99 -39.37 47.38 -23.01
N ALA A 100 -39.02 46.14 -22.68
CA ALA A 100 -38.93 45.63 -21.30
C ALA A 100 -37.65 46.09 -20.56
N LYS A 101 -36.74 46.80 -21.24
CA LYS A 101 -35.48 47.33 -20.65
C LYS A 101 -34.60 46.24 -20.00
N PRO A 102 -34.16 45.24 -20.76
CA PRO A 102 -33.21 44.27 -20.27
C PRO A 102 -31.86 44.92 -19.91
N LYS A 103 -31.05 44.28 -19.08
CA LYS A 103 -29.70 44.77 -18.72
C LYS A 103 -28.72 44.71 -19.90
N ALA A 104 -28.83 43.69 -20.74
CA ALA A 104 -28.11 43.52 -22.01
C ALA A 104 -28.83 42.43 -22.84
N VAL A 105 -28.59 42.42 -24.15
CA VAL A 105 -29.10 41.39 -25.06
C VAL A 105 -27.93 40.80 -25.84
N ALA A 106 -27.75 39.49 -25.76
CA ALA A 106 -26.73 38.75 -26.50
C ALA A 106 -27.42 37.87 -27.56
N VAL A 107 -27.09 38.07 -28.82
CA VAL A 107 -27.69 37.33 -29.93
C VAL A 107 -26.67 36.37 -30.51
N ASP A 108 -26.94 35.07 -30.29
CA ASP A 108 -26.12 33.95 -30.79
C ASP A 108 -26.73 33.42 -32.09
N ILE A 109 -26.63 34.24 -33.10
CA ILE A 109 -27.00 33.91 -34.48
C ILE A 109 -25.94 34.51 -35.38
N ILE A 110 -25.38 33.70 -36.27
CA ILE A 110 -24.37 34.17 -37.23
C ILE A 110 -25.08 34.98 -38.33
N LEU A 111 -24.73 36.26 -38.42
CA LEU A 111 -25.37 37.24 -39.32
C LEU A 111 -24.39 37.73 -40.40
N ASN A 112 -23.61 36.82 -40.96
CA ASN A 112 -22.60 37.11 -41.98
C ASN A 112 -23.14 37.02 -43.42
N ASP A 113 -24.29 36.38 -43.65
CA ASP A 113 -24.89 36.15 -44.95
C ASP A 113 -26.03 37.15 -45.26
N ARG A 114 -26.30 37.35 -46.55
CA ARG A 114 -27.46 38.11 -47.02
C ARG A 114 -28.67 37.20 -47.07
N HIS A 115 -29.78 37.71 -46.57
CA HIS A 115 -31.09 37.12 -46.73
C HIS A 115 -32.05 38.11 -47.47
N ASP A 116 -33.31 38.07 -47.14
CA ASP A 116 -34.30 39.05 -47.70
C ASP A 116 -33.98 40.46 -47.22
N ALA A 117 -33.92 41.40 -48.15
CA ALA A 117 -33.57 42.81 -47.90
C ALA A 117 -34.52 43.49 -46.89
N ALA A 118 -35.80 43.13 -46.92
CA ALA A 118 -36.80 43.70 -46.01
C ALA A 118 -36.61 43.15 -44.58
N GLY A 119 -36.31 41.86 -44.46
CA GLY A 119 -35.99 41.23 -43.21
C GLY A 119 -34.69 41.74 -42.57
N ASP A 120 -33.64 41.92 -43.38
CA ASP A 120 -32.39 42.54 -42.99
C ASP A 120 -32.58 43.97 -42.48
N ALA A 121 -33.31 44.77 -43.16
CA ALA A 121 -33.62 46.13 -42.74
C ALA A 121 -34.45 46.19 -41.46
N ALA A 122 -35.45 45.32 -41.31
CA ALA A 122 -36.25 45.23 -40.09
C ALA A 122 -35.45 44.82 -38.89
N LEU A 123 -34.46 43.88 -39.05
CA LEU A 123 -33.58 43.45 -38.01
C LEU A 123 -32.56 44.52 -37.61
N ALA A 124 -31.99 45.24 -38.59
CA ALA A 124 -31.09 46.36 -38.36
C ALA A 124 -31.76 47.50 -37.55
N ASP A 125 -33.02 47.80 -37.84
CA ASP A 125 -33.83 48.78 -37.11
C ASP A 125 -34.14 48.31 -35.69
N ALA A 126 -34.44 47.02 -35.50
CA ALA A 126 -34.61 46.46 -34.16
C ALA A 126 -33.30 46.50 -33.31
N PHE A 127 -32.16 46.25 -33.93
CA PHE A 127 -30.86 46.36 -33.26
C PHE A 127 -30.52 47.79 -32.82
N GLN A 128 -30.88 48.76 -33.58
CA GLN A 128 -30.70 50.17 -33.21
C GLN A 128 -31.37 50.56 -31.89
N THR A 129 -32.49 49.91 -31.57
CA THR A 129 -33.27 50.20 -30.37
C THR A 129 -32.93 49.20 -29.22
N THR A 130 -32.12 48.16 -29.50
CA THR A 130 -31.78 47.14 -28.51
C THR A 130 -30.64 47.63 -27.61
N PRO A 131 -30.87 47.72 -26.29
CA PRO A 131 -29.86 48.24 -25.37
C PRO A 131 -28.72 47.25 -25.17
N LYS A 132 -27.48 47.77 -25.17
CA LYS A 132 -26.28 46.97 -24.86
C LYS A 132 -26.23 45.63 -25.62
N LEU A 133 -26.39 45.71 -26.93
CA LEU A 133 -26.45 44.59 -27.84
C LEU A 133 -25.07 43.95 -27.99
N VAL A 134 -24.97 42.63 -27.78
CA VAL A 134 -23.81 41.80 -28.11
C VAL A 134 -24.18 40.91 -29.29
N LEU A 135 -23.42 40.95 -30.35
CA LEU A 135 -23.60 40.07 -31.51
C LEU A 135 -22.50 38.99 -31.53
N SER A 136 -22.88 37.81 -31.98
CA SER A 136 -21.98 36.68 -32.13
C SER A 136 -20.97 36.87 -33.27
N SER A 137 -19.76 36.38 -33.07
CA SER A 137 -18.69 36.29 -34.05
C SER A 137 -18.10 34.88 -33.99
N MET A 138 -18.00 34.24 -35.15
CA MET A 138 -17.53 32.86 -35.22
C MET A 138 -16.07 32.81 -35.66
N LEU A 139 -15.28 31.96 -35.01
CA LEU A 139 -13.89 31.68 -35.39
C LEU A 139 -13.86 30.88 -36.69
N GLN A 140 -13.13 31.36 -37.70
CA GLN A 140 -12.84 30.65 -38.94
C GLN A 140 -11.41 30.16 -38.94
N ASN A 141 -11.21 28.91 -39.37
CA ASN A 141 -9.89 28.28 -39.39
C ASN A 141 -9.18 28.42 -40.75
N ASP A 142 -9.94 28.51 -41.84
CA ASP A 142 -9.38 28.60 -43.20
C ASP A 142 -10.21 29.55 -44.10
N PRO A 143 -9.70 30.73 -44.43
CA PRO A 143 -8.52 31.37 -43.82
C PRO A 143 -8.79 31.78 -42.36
N PRO A 144 -7.74 31.82 -41.50
CA PRO A 144 -7.90 32.24 -40.11
C PRO A 144 -8.48 33.66 -40.03
N GLY A 145 -9.60 33.82 -39.35
CA GLY A 145 -10.32 35.08 -39.28
C GLY A 145 -11.54 35.03 -38.39
N TRP A 146 -12.31 36.12 -38.42
CA TRP A 146 -13.57 36.20 -37.73
C TRP A 146 -14.72 36.31 -38.77
N ALA A 147 -15.69 35.43 -38.69
CA ALA A 147 -16.97 35.61 -39.34
C ALA A 147 -17.82 36.58 -38.51
N ASP A 148 -17.64 37.87 -38.76
CA ASP A 148 -18.37 38.93 -38.10
C ASP A 148 -19.75 39.14 -38.72
N PRO A 149 -20.71 39.70 -37.97
CA PRO A 149 -21.94 40.18 -38.50
C PRO A 149 -21.68 41.21 -39.60
N ARG A 150 -22.57 41.24 -40.58
CA ARG A 150 -22.49 42.23 -41.67
C ARG A 150 -22.44 43.68 -41.14
N PRO A 151 -21.83 44.63 -41.87
CA PRO A 151 -21.65 46.03 -41.42
C PRO A 151 -22.94 46.70 -40.97
N GLU A 152 -24.08 46.43 -41.67
CA GLU A 152 -25.38 46.98 -41.31
C GLU A 152 -25.90 46.56 -39.92
N PHE A 153 -25.47 45.38 -39.41
CA PHE A 153 -25.79 44.88 -38.07
C PHE A 153 -24.70 45.27 -37.08
N LYS A 154 -23.43 45.07 -37.47
CA LYS A 154 -22.25 45.32 -36.63
C LYS A 154 -22.21 46.72 -36.04
N ARG A 155 -22.63 47.75 -36.80
CA ARG A 155 -22.65 49.16 -36.36
C ARG A 155 -23.53 49.42 -35.14
N TRP A 156 -24.50 48.55 -34.86
CA TRP A 156 -25.41 48.70 -33.73
C TRP A 156 -24.98 47.88 -32.52
N ALA A 157 -23.99 46.98 -32.68
CA ALA A 157 -23.47 46.18 -31.59
C ALA A 157 -22.63 47.04 -30.63
N ALA A 158 -22.92 46.95 -29.35
CA ALA A 158 -22.08 47.52 -28.29
C ALA A 158 -20.81 46.71 -28.08
N ALA A 159 -20.83 45.41 -28.42
CA ALA A 159 -19.69 44.51 -28.44
C ALA A 159 -19.93 43.33 -29.40
N LEU A 160 -18.83 42.73 -29.86
CA LEU A 160 -18.84 41.44 -30.53
C LEU A 160 -18.25 40.38 -29.59
N GLY A 161 -18.95 39.26 -29.48
CA GLY A 161 -18.49 38.15 -28.64
C GLY A 161 -18.30 36.86 -29.44
N HIS A 162 -17.25 36.09 -29.18
CA HIS A 162 -17.13 34.79 -29.82
C HIS A 162 -18.07 33.77 -29.19
N VAL A 163 -18.49 32.80 -29.97
CA VAL A 163 -19.40 31.71 -29.57
C VAL A 163 -18.70 30.34 -29.58
N TYR A 164 -17.39 30.36 -29.54
CA TYR A 164 -16.61 29.13 -29.52
C TYR A 164 -16.68 28.47 -28.15
N ALA A 165 -17.19 27.24 -28.09
CA ALA A 165 -17.11 26.38 -26.96
C ALA A 165 -16.05 25.28 -27.24
N LYS A 166 -15.31 24.87 -26.25
CA LYS A 166 -14.23 23.90 -26.40
C LYS A 166 -14.66 22.54 -25.83
N PRO A 167 -15.07 21.58 -26.66
CA PRO A 167 -15.25 20.19 -26.22
C PRO A 167 -13.92 19.59 -25.78
N ASP A 168 -13.97 18.72 -24.80
CA ASP A 168 -12.80 17.91 -24.38
C ASP A 168 -12.40 16.96 -25.53
N VAL A 169 -11.10 16.77 -25.72
CA VAL A 169 -10.56 15.94 -26.81
C VAL A 169 -10.84 14.45 -26.59
N GLU A 170 -10.98 14.02 -25.33
CA GLU A 170 -11.12 12.61 -24.99
C GLU A 170 -12.57 12.10 -25.10
N ASP A 171 -13.54 12.92 -24.70
CA ASP A 171 -14.94 12.49 -24.59
C ASP A 171 -15.96 13.44 -25.23
N ALA A 172 -15.47 14.50 -25.88
CA ALA A 172 -16.26 15.54 -26.53
C ALA A 172 -17.23 16.29 -25.59
N VAL A 173 -17.06 16.19 -24.26
CA VAL A 173 -17.90 16.91 -23.29
C VAL A 173 -17.37 18.33 -23.08
N THR A 174 -18.24 19.33 -23.17
CA THR A 174 -17.90 20.73 -22.94
C THR A 174 -17.97 21.05 -21.45
N ARG A 175 -16.82 21.19 -20.80
CA ARG A 175 -16.70 21.55 -19.38
C ARG A 175 -16.13 22.92 -19.14
N VAL A 176 -15.46 23.45 -20.15
CA VAL A 176 -14.79 24.75 -20.13
C VAL A 176 -15.17 25.59 -21.35
N ILE A 177 -15.07 26.89 -21.17
CA ILE A 177 -15.20 27.84 -22.26
C ILE A 177 -13.94 28.71 -22.33
N PRO A 178 -13.34 28.93 -23.50
CA PRO A 178 -12.36 29.99 -23.66
C PRO A 178 -13.02 31.33 -23.37
N LEU A 179 -12.47 32.12 -22.45
CA LEU A 179 -13.02 33.42 -22.13
C LEU A 179 -12.60 34.46 -23.18
N ASP A 180 -11.41 34.27 -23.77
CA ASP A 180 -10.90 35.05 -24.88
C ASP A 180 -10.31 34.16 -25.97
N GLN A 181 -10.35 34.66 -27.19
CA GLN A 181 -9.78 34.08 -28.40
C GLN A 181 -9.01 35.13 -29.17
N HIS A 182 -7.92 34.74 -29.80
CA HIS A 182 -7.05 35.61 -30.57
C HIS A 182 -6.92 35.12 -32.02
N VAL A 183 -7.09 36.00 -32.95
CA VAL A 183 -6.77 35.79 -34.37
C VAL A 183 -5.83 36.92 -34.81
N GLY A 184 -4.55 36.60 -35.01
CA GLY A 184 -3.53 37.61 -35.23
C GLY A 184 -3.40 38.55 -34.02
N LYS A 185 -3.73 39.84 -34.25
CA LYS A 185 -3.71 40.87 -33.18
C LYS A 185 -5.11 41.15 -32.60
N GLU A 186 -6.16 40.58 -33.16
CA GLU A 186 -7.52 40.78 -32.68
C GLU A 186 -7.87 39.80 -31.58
N GLN A 187 -8.22 40.33 -30.42
CA GLN A 187 -8.77 39.59 -29.30
C GLN A 187 -10.30 39.72 -29.31
N ARG A 188 -10.97 38.60 -29.06
CA ARG A 188 -12.41 38.57 -28.85
C ARG A 188 -12.73 37.84 -27.53
N TRP A 189 -13.61 38.47 -26.76
CA TRP A 189 -14.13 37.84 -25.54
C TRP A 189 -15.34 36.97 -25.88
N ALA A 190 -15.59 35.97 -25.04
CA ALA A 190 -16.79 35.14 -25.14
C ALA A 190 -18.06 35.98 -25.06
N ILE A 191 -19.11 35.62 -25.80
CA ILE A 191 -20.40 36.32 -25.79
C ILE A 191 -20.99 36.42 -24.37
N ALA A 192 -20.81 35.39 -23.53
CA ALA A 192 -21.23 35.38 -22.14
C ALA A 192 -20.50 36.44 -21.29
N PHE A 193 -19.19 36.60 -21.51
CA PHE A 193 -18.37 37.60 -20.84
C PHE A 193 -18.75 39.02 -21.25
N GLU A 194 -18.94 39.28 -22.56
CA GLU A 194 -19.34 40.58 -23.06
C GLU A 194 -20.74 40.98 -22.56
N ALA A 195 -21.68 40.03 -22.52
CA ALA A 195 -23.00 40.23 -21.94
C ALA A 195 -22.91 40.59 -20.45
N PHE A 196 -22.03 39.92 -19.69
CA PHE A 196 -21.79 40.27 -18.30
C PHE A 196 -21.18 41.66 -18.16
N ARG A 197 -20.09 41.95 -18.90
CA ARG A 197 -19.39 43.23 -18.86
C ARG A 197 -20.35 44.42 -19.15
N LEU A 198 -21.14 44.30 -20.19
CA LEU A 198 -22.11 45.33 -20.57
C LEU A 198 -23.24 45.45 -19.55
N SER A 199 -23.72 44.35 -19.00
CA SER A 199 -24.76 44.37 -17.96
C SER A 199 -24.33 45.14 -16.71
N ARG A 200 -23.02 45.14 -16.41
CA ARG A 200 -22.38 45.79 -15.24
C ARG A 200 -21.78 47.18 -15.58
N GLY A 201 -22.11 47.80 -16.71
CA GLY A 201 -21.70 49.17 -17.02
C GLY A 201 -20.59 49.30 -18.07
N GLY A 202 -20.13 48.22 -18.68
CA GLY A 202 -19.25 48.22 -19.85
C GLY A 202 -17.79 48.62 -19.60
N ARG A 203 -17.29 48.48 -18.35
CA ARG A 203 -15.90 48.79 -17.99
C ARG A 203 -14.91 47.89 -18.71
N THR A 204 -13.72 48.42 -19.01
CA THR A 204 -12.63 47.65 -19.62
C THR A 204 -12.14 46.60 -18.61
N PRO A 205 -11.94 45.33 -19.03
CA PRO A 205 -11.38 44.31 -18.17
C PRO A 205 -9.92 44.63 -17.81
N LEU A 206 -9.52 44.29 -16.59
CA LEU A 206 -8.13 44.24 -16.14
C LEU A 206 -7.62 42.80 -16.29
N GLU A 207 -6.59 42.63 -17.10
CA GLU A 207 -6.09 41.30 -17.46
C GLU A 207 -4.84 40.93 -16.69
N SER A 208 -4.85 39.77 -16.09
CA SER A 208 -3.68 39.11 -15.49
C SER A 208 -3.44 37.75 -16.19
N PRO A 209 -2.29 37.12 -16.01
CA PRO A 209 -2.00 35.83 -16.63
C PRO A 209 -3.00 34.72 -16.29
N ASN A 210 -3.49 34.68 -15.06
CA ASN A 210 -4.33 33.61 -14.53
C ASN A 210 -5.74 34.07 -14.13
N ASP A 211 -6.08 35.34 -14.33
CA ASP A 211 -7.37 35.89 -13.98
C ASP A 211 -7.71 37.10 -14.83
N VAL A 212 -8.98 37.47 -14.82
CA VAL A 212 -9.49 38.71 -15.42
C VAL A 212 -10.45 39.36 -14.43
N GLU A 213 -10.20 40.62 -14.11
CA GLU A 213 -11.13 41.40 -13.30
C GLU A 213 -12.01 42.30 -14.18
N VAL A 214 -13.31 42.18 -13.98
CA VAL A 214 -14.29 43.04 -14.66
C VAL A 214 -15.42 43.43 -13.73
N ALA A 215 -15.71 44.72 -13.62
CA ALA A 215 -16.76 45.27 -12.76
C ALA A 215 -16.68 44.81 -11.30
N GLY A 216 -15.47 44.62 -10.74
CA GLY A 216 -15.24 44.14 -9.37
C GLY A 216 -15.36 42.62 -9.19
N THR A 217 -15.53 41.87 -10.29
CA THR A 217 -15.55 40.42 -10.29
C THR A 217 -14.22 39.90 -10.80
N LEU A 218 -13.48 39.16 -9.96
CA LEU A 218 -12.26 38.44 -10.33
C LEU A 218 -12.63 37.05 -10.84
N ILE A 219 -12.33 36.76 -12.11
CA ILE A 219 -12.63 35.49 -12.80
C ILE A 219 -11.34 34.71 -12.88
N PRO A 220 -11.22 33.58 -12.15
CA PRO A 220 -10.06 32.71 -12.24
C PRO A 220 -10.05 31.95 -13.56
N LEU A 221 -8.87 31.85 -14.19
CA LEU A 221 -8.71 31.31 -15.54
C LEU A 221 -7.52 30.36 -15.58
N GLU A 222 -7.62 29.33 -16.39
CA GLU A 222 -6.51 28.46 -16.75
C GLU A 222 -5.93 28.89 -18.11
N ARG A 223 -4.66 29.28 -18.13
CA ARG A 223 -3.99 29.66 -19.37
C ARG A 223 -3.59 28.44 -20.19
N THR A 224 -4.03 28.37 -21.41
CA THR A 224 -3.72 27.30 -22.37
C THR A 224 -3.25 27.86 -23.70
N SER A 225 -2.84 27.01 -24.64
CA SER A 225 -2.49 27.39 -26.01
C SER A 225 -3.69 27.91 -26.82
N VAL A 226 -4.90 27.64 -26.37
CA VAL A 226 -6.16 27.98 -27.06
C VAL A 226 -6.81 29.25 -26.49
N GLY A 227 -6.19 29.88 -25.48
CA GLY A 227 -6.74 31.02 -24.75
C GLY A 227 -6.85 30.72 -23.25
N ARG A 228 -7.51 31.61 -22.54
CA ARG A 228 -7.77 31.49 -21.11
C ARG A 228 -9.10 30.79 -20.89
N LEU A 229 -9.06 29.59 -20.25
CA LEU A 229 -10.23 28.75 -20.06
C LEU A 229 -10.88 29.02 -18.69
N MET A 230 -12.21 29.10 -18.69
CA MET A 230 -13.06 29.14 -17.50
C MET A 230 -13.88 27.85 -17.42
N ARG A 231 -13.94 27.19 -16.27
CA ARG A 231 -14.86 26.07 -16.03
C ARG A 231 -16.29 26.58 -15.88
N ILE A 232 -17.23 25.92 -16.55
CA ILE A 232 -18.65 26.28 -16.50
C ILE A 232 -19.30 25.52 -15.33
N ARG A 233 -20.00 26.26 -14.47
CA ARG A 233 -20.89 25.68 -13.46
C ARG A 233 -22.29 25.51 -14.09
N TYR A 234 -22.52 24.35 -14.71
CA TYR A 234 -23.79 24.03 -15.32
C TYR A 234 -24.93 23.96 -14.30
N LEU A 235 -26.12 24.44 -14.69
CA LEU A 235 -27.35 24.25 -13.96
C LEU A 235 -27.98 22.89 -14.33
N PRO A 236 -28.79 22.30 -13.44
CA PRO A 236 -29.58 21.14 -13.81
C PRO A 236 -30.48 21.42 -15.03
N PRO A 237 -30.76 20.43 -15.87
CA PRO A 237 -31.60 20.58 -17.05
C PRO A 237 -32.96 21.18 -16.66
N GLY A 238 -33.43 22.17 -17.48
CA GLY A 238 -34.69 22.86 -17.25
C GLY A 238 -34.67 23.95 -16.16
N SER A 239 -33.51 24.16 -15.49
CA SER A 239 -33.38 25.21 -14.45
C SER A 239 -33.13 26.59 -15.04
N MET A 240 -32.63 26.66 -16.28
CA MET A 240 -32.42 27.93 -16.99
C MET A 240 -33.76 28.48 -17.50
N PRO A 241 -34.16 29.69 -17.08
CA PRO A 241 -35.41 30.28 -17.56
C PRO A 241 -35.33 30.50 -19.08
N GLN A 242 -36.36 30.07 -19.79
CA GLN A 242 -36.46 30.26 -21.23
C GLN A 242 -37.89 30.58 -21.66
N VAL A 243 -38.00 31.40 -22.70
CA VAL A 243 -39.26 31.79 -23.32
C VAL A 243 -39.16 31.50 -24.81
N SER A 244 -40.10 30.73 -25.34
CA SER A 244 -40.21 30.49 -26.78
C SER A 244 -40.49 31.80 -27.50
N MET A 245 -39.77 32.08 -28.59
CA MET A 245 -40.02 33.29 -29.41
C MET A 245 -41.44 33.30 -29.96
N ARG A 246 -41.98 32.18 -30.40
CA ARG A 246 -43.39 32.05 -30.80
C ARG A 246 -44.34 32.51 -29.69
N SER A 247 -44.09 32.01 -28.48
CA SER A 247 -44.94 32.32 -27.33
C SER A 247 -44.89 33.81 -26.94
N LEU A 248 -43.70 34.45 -27.05
CA LEU A 248 -43.55 35.89 -26.87
C LEU A 248 -44.31 36.70 -27.96
N LEU A 249 -44.19 36.30 -29.23
CA LEU A 249 -44.88 36.97 -30.34
C LEU A 249 -46.40 36.82 -30.28
N ALA A 250 -46.88 35.65 -29.78
CA ALA A 250 -48.30 35.42 -29.58
C ALA A 250 -48.87 36.17 -28.36
N ASN A 251 -48.06 36.34 -27.30
CA ASN A 251 -48.45 37.05 -26.08
C ASN A 251 -47.37 38.08 -25.68
N PRO A 252 -47.44 39.32 -26.15
CA PRO A 252 -46.46 40.38 -25.88
C PRO A 252 -46.31 40.70 -24.37
N GLN A 253 -47.29 40.35 -23.51
CA GLN A 253 -47.20 40.57 -22.07
C GLN A 253 -46.05 39.75 -21.42
N ARG A 254 -45.66 38.67 -22.06
CA ARG A 254 -44.51 37.86 -21.62
C ARG A 254 -43.18 38.63 -21.69
N ALA A 255 -43.12 39.75 -22.39
CA ALA A 255 -41.94 40.62 -22.37
C ALA A 255 -41.56 41.08 -20.96
N ARG A 256 -42.49 41.09 -19.99
CA ARG A 256 -42.21 41.39 -18.59
C ARG A 256 -41.23 40.42 -17.93
N GLU A 257 -41.12 39.18 -18.44
CA GLU A 257 -40.19 38.16 -17.94
C GLU A 257 -38.73 38.56 -18.15
N PHE A 258 -38.45 39.43 -19.12
CA PHE A 258 -37.12 39.92 -19.49
C PHE A 258 -36.69 41.19 -18.72
N VAL A 259 -37.55 41.77 -17.90
CA VAL A 259 -37.26 43.01 -17.16
C VAL A 259 -36.06 42.82 -16.23
N GLY A 260 -35.01 43.66 -16.44
CA GLY A 260 -33.82 43.63 -15.59
C GLY A 260 -32.95 42.36 -15.70
N LYS A 261 -33.24 41.51 -16.70
CA LYS A 261 -32.45 40.31 -17.00
C LYS A 261 -31.43 40.57 -18.11
N VAL A 262 -30.43 39.71 -18.24
CA VAL A 262 -29.61 39.57 -19.45
C VAL A 262 -30.27 38.54 -20.34
N VAL A 263 -30.54 38.92 -21.60
CA VAL A 263 -31.28 38.06 -22.52
C VAL A 263 -30.32 37.41 -23.50
N PHE A 264 -30.32 36.09 -23.52
CA PHE A 264 -29.63 35.32 -24.54
C PHE A 264 -30.63 34.88 -25.61
N VAL A 265 -30.35 35.22 -26.86
CA VAL A 265 -31.22 34.89 -27.99
C VAL A 265 -30.49 33.89 -28.88
N GLY A 266 -31.05 32.72 -29.08
CA GLY A 266 -30.40 31.69 -29.90
C GLY A 266 -31.29 30.48 -30.18
N VAL A 267 -30.78 29.59 -31.03
CA VAL A 267 -31.47 28.38 -31.46
C VAL A 267 -31.37 27.31 -30.38
N THR A 268 -32.54 26.79 -29.99
CA THR A 268 -32.63 25.63 -29.05
C THR A 268 -33.24 24.41 -29.74
N ALA A 269 -33.77 24.56 -30.96
CA ALA A 269 -34.31 23.47 -31.75
C ALA A 269 -33.24 22.41 -32.05
N PRO A 270 -33.50 21.12 -31.85
CA PRO A 270 -32.51 20.04 -32.03
C PRO A 270 -31.99 19.91 -33.48
N GLU A 271 -32.79 20.28 -34.48
CA GLU A 271 -32.47 20.07 -35.89
C GLU A 271 -31.58 21.17 -36.50
N LEU A 272 -31.55 22.37 -35.92
CA LEU A 272 -30.83 23.52 -36.47
C LEU A 272 -29.76 24.10 -35.56
N GLY A 273 -29.72 23.69 -34.28
CA GLY A 273 -28.79 24.23 -33.30
C GLY A 273 -27.52 23.41 -33.15
N ASP A 274 -26.39 24.10 -32.93
CA ASP A 274 -25.17 23.46 -32.43
C ASP A 274 -25.45 22.87 -31.06
N ARG A 275 -25.45 21.53 -31.00
CA ARG A 275 -25.62 20.82 -29.74
C ARG A 275 -24.31 20.21 -29.31
N LEU A 276 -23.95 20.44 -28.06
CA LEU A 276 -22.72 19.96 -27.46
C LEU A 276 -23.05 19.12 -26.24
N PHE A 277 -22.23 18.08 -26.02
CA PHE A 277 -22.34 17.29 -24.79
C PHE A 277 -21.85 18.13 -23.60
N THR A 278 -22.60 18.11 -22.53
CA THR A 278 -22.28 18.71 -21.24
C THR A 278 -22.31 17.65 -20.15
N PRO A 279 -21.84 17.93 -18.92
CA PRO A 279 -21.92 16.95 -17.81
C PRO A 279 -23.32 16.37 -17.55
N TYR A 280 -24.39 17.09 -17.92
CA TYR A 280 -25.75 16.60 -17.76
C TYR A 280 -26.29 15.88 -19.00
N SER A 281 -26.21 16.53 -20.17
CA SER A 281 -26.86 16.04 -21.39
C SER A 281 -26.32 16.75 -22.62
N ASN A 282 -26.90 16.44 -23.77
CA ASN A 282 -26.72 17.17 -25.02
C ASN A 282 -27.51 18.49 -24.95
N THR A 283 -26.81 19.62 -24.96
CA THR A 283 -27.32 20.95 -24.63
C THR A 283 -27.10 21.92 -25.82
N SER A 284 -27.97 22.88 -26.04
CA SER A 284 -27.79 23.89 -27.11
C SER A 284 -26.66 24.88 -26.77
N GLY A 285 -25.95 25.38 -27.79
CA GLY A 285 -24.85 26.34 -27.59
C GLY A 285 -25.26 27.56 -26.77
N ILE A 286 -26.46 28.09 -27.02
CA ILE A 286 -26.97 29.26 -26.29
C ILE A 286 -27.18 28.99 -24.80
N GLU A 287 -27.60 27.78 -24.41
CA GLU A 287 -27.72 27.38 -23.00
C GLU A 287 -26.32 27.28 -22.32
N ILE A 288 -25.29 26.84 -23.07
CA ILE A 288 -23.90 26.81 -22.61
C ILE A 288 -23.40 28.24 -22.32
N HIS A 289 -23.67 29.18 -23.23
CA HIS A 289 -23.30 30.59 -23.04
C HIS A 289 -24.07 31.25 -21.89
N ALA A 290 -25.34 30.92 -21.71
CA ALA A 290 -26.13 31.39 -20.59
C ALA A 290 -25.60 30.80 -19.27
N ALA A 291 -25.21 29.50 -19.22
CA ALA A 291 -24.61 28.88 -18.05
C ALA A 291 -23.21 29.47 -17.72
N ALA A 292 -22.42 29.79 -18.73
CA ALA A 292 -21.14 30.49 -18.55
C ALA A 292 -21.34 31.89 -17.96
N PHE A 293 -22.36 32.63 -18.45
CA PHE A 293 -22.75 33.91 -17.87
C PHE A 293 -23.16 33.79 -16.41
N GLU A 294 -24.01 32.82 -16.07
CA GLU A 294 -24.44 32.58 -14.68
C GLU A 294 -23.26 32.20 -13.78
N THR A 295 -22.29 31.43 -14.28
CA THR A 295 -21.07 31.11 -13.57
C THR A 295 -20.34 32.39 -13.14
N ILE A 296 -20.23 33.37 -14.01
CA ILE A 296 -19.59 34.66 -13.74
C ILE A 296 -20.47 35.49 -12.79
N ALA A 297 -21.77 35.62 -13.11
CA ALA A 297 -22.71 36.49 -12.40
C ALA A 297 -22.94 36.05 -10.95
N GLN A 298 -22.91 34.75 -10.69
CA GLN A 298 -23.11 34.16 -9.37
C GLN A 298 -21.80 33.88 -8.63
N HIS A 299 -20.64 34.18 -9.21
CA HIS A 299 -19.31 33.88 -8.66
C HIS A 299 -19.07 32.38 -8.37
N LEU A 300 -19.62 31.49 -9.20
CA LEU A 300 -19.58 30.04 -8.99
C LEU A 300 -18.40 29.39 -9.73
N PHE A 301 -17.21 29.91 -9.52
CA PHE A 301 -16.00 29.48 -10.21
C PHE A 301 -15.49 28.15 -9.68
N LEU A 302 -15.57 27.12 -10.50
CA LEU A 302 -14.93 25.84 -10.25
C LEU A 302 -13.42 25.98 -10.54
N THR A 303 -12.60 25.82 -9.51
CA THR A 303 -11.14 25.96 -9.63
C THR A 303 -10.44 24.67 -9.24
N ASP A 304 -9.40 24.31 -9.98
CA ASP A 304 -8.60 23.13 -9.65
C ASP A 304 -7.82 23.35 -8.36
N VAL A 305 -7.66 22.28 -7.59
CA VAL A 305 -6.74 22.29 -6.45
C VAL A 305 -5.29 22.39 -6.93
N PRO A 306 -4.35 22.89 -6.09
CA PRO A 306 -2.93 22.92 -6.46
C PRO A 306 -2.43 21.54 -6.90
N VAL A 307 -1.62 21.47 -7.94
CA VAL A 307 -1.12 20.23 -8.57
C VAL A 307 -0.42 19.30 -7.57
N SER A 308 0.15 19.84 -6.50
CA SER A 308 0.80 19.06 -5.43
C SER A 308 -0.16 18.34 -4.50
N TRP A 309 -1.43 18.76 -4.42
CA TRP A 309 -2.39 18.19 -3.46
C TRP A 309 -2.80 16.75 -3.75
N PRO A 310 -3.16 16.37 -5.00
CA PRO A 310 -3.53 14.99 -5.28
C PRO A 310 -2.44 13.96 -4.95
N PRO A 311 -1.16 14.13 -5.34
CA PRO A 311 -0.13 13.19 -4.97
C PRO A 311 0.19 13.18 -3.47
N LEU A 312 0.16 14.34 -2.78
CA LEU A 312 0.36 14.39 -1.33
C LEU A 312 -0.76 13.68 -0.57
N PHE A 313 -2.01 13.92 -0.95
CA PHE A 313 -3.14 13.22 -0.37
C PHE A 313 -3.07 11.71 -0.62
N SER A 314 -2.75 11.29 -1.84
CA SER A 314 -2.57 9.88 -2.19
C SER A 314 -1.43 9.22 -1.38
N LEU A 315 -0.32 9.93 -1.17
CA LEU A 315 0.76 9.45 -0.31
C LEU A 315 0.30 9.28 1.15
N MET A 316 -0.47 10.23 1.68
CA MET A 316 -1.06 10.13 3.02
C MET A 316 -1.99 8.91 3.14
N LEU A 317 -2.81 8.63 2.12
CA LEU A 317 -3.70 7.46 2.12
C LEU A 317 -2.89 6.15 2.17
N VAL A 318 -1.88 5.99 1.31
CA VAL A 318 -1.01 4.82 1.31
C VAL A 318 -0.26 4.67 2.64
N ALA A 319 0.23 5.78 3.21
CA ALA A 319 0.88 5.75 4.51
C ALA A 319 -0.08 5.34 5.64
N ALA A 320 -1.32 5.85 5.63
CA ALA A 320 -2.35 5.49 6.59
C ALA A 320 -2.71 3.99 6.51
N GLU A 321 -2.84 3.43 5.31
CA GLU A 321 -3.03 1.99 5.10
C GLU A 321 -1.82 1.19 5.58
N GLY A 322 -0.62 1.65 5.24
CA GLY A 322 0.62 1.04 5.71
C GLY A 322 0.70 0.94 7.23
N LEU A 323 0.32 2.01 7.93
CA LEU A 323 0.24 2.04 9.38
C LEU A 323 -0.89 1.15 9.91
N ALA A 324 -2.07 1.21 9.31
CA ALA A 324 -3.21 0.40 9.72
C ALA A 324 -2.90 -1.10 9.66
N PHE A 325 -2.41 -1.61 8.53
CA PHE A 325 -2.06 -3.02 8.36
C PHE A 325 -0.76 -3.42 9.06
N GLY A 326 0.11 -2.45 9.38
CA GLY A 326 1.34 -2.69 10.15
C GLY A 326 1.11 -2.84 11.66
N TYR A 327 0.15 -2.11 12.23
CA TYR A 327 -0.03 -2.01 13.68
C TYR A 327 -1.38 -2.51 14.20
N LEU A 328 -2.46 -2.46 13.40
CA LEU A 328 -3.76 -2.92 13.85
C LEU A 328 -3.93 -4.44 13.66
N PRO A 329 -4.46 -5.15 14.66
CA PRO A 329 -4.67 -6.58 14.55
C PRO A 329 -6.00 -6.94 13.88
N GLY A 330 -5.99 -8.03 13.11
CA GLY A 330 -7.18 -8.68 12.59
C GLY A 330 -8.11 -7.74 11.79
N TRP A 331 -9.42 -7.82 12.06
CA TRP A 331 -10.45 -7.08 11.32
C TRP A 331 -10.33 -5.55 11.40
N LYS A 332 -9.68 -5.02 12.46
CA LYS A 332 -9.50 -3.56 12.64
C LYS A 332 -8.65 -2.94 11.52
N ALA A 333 -7.64 -3.66 11.03
CA ALA A 333 -6.83 -3.21 9.91
C ALA A 333 -7.67 -3.09 8.62
N TYR A 334 -8.51 -4.08 8.35
CA TYR A 334 -9.40 -4.05 7.18
C TYR A 334 -10.46 -2.95 7.29
N ALA A 335 -11.03 -2.74 8.48
CA ALA A 335 -11.96 -1.64 8.71
C ALA A 335 -11.32 -0.27 8.47
N ALA A 336 -10.06 -0.09 8.94
CA ALA A 336 -9.30 1.13 8.68
C ALA A 336 -8.98 1.29 7.18
N GLY A 337 -8.62 0.22 6.47
CA GLY A 337 -8.41 0.25 5.02
C GLY A 337 -9.67 0.65 4.25
N VAL A 338 -10.84 0.13 4.63
CA VAL A 338 -12.13 0.55 4.06
C VAL A 338 -12.39 2.04 4.33
N ALA A 339 -12.11 2.53 5.54
CA ALA A 339 -12.27 3.95 5.87
C ALA A 339 -11.35 4.85 5.02
N VAL A 340 -10.11 4.43 4.78
CA VAL A 340 -9.16 5.14 3.90
C VAL A 340 -9.66 5.17 2.46
N LEU A 341 -10.16 4.04 1.95
CA LEU A 341 -10.76 3.97 0.61
C LEU A 341 -11.98 4.90 0.50
N LEU A 342 -12.87 4.89 1.49
CA LEU A 342 -14.02 5.80 1.52
C LEU A 342 -13.56 7.27 1.55
N ALA A 343 -12.53 7.61 2.29
CA ALA A 343 -11.95 8.96 2.29
C ALA A 343 -11.44 9.35 0.89
N ALA A 344 -10.77 8.44 0.17
CA ALA A 344 -10.33 8.66 -1.20
C ALA A 344 -11.48 8.96 -2.16
N LEU A 345 -12.62 8.25 -2.00
CA LEU A 345 -13.78 8.37 -2.88
C LEU A 345 -14.64 9.60 -2.56
N VAL A 346 -14.76 9.97 -1.29
CA VAL A 346 -15.67 11.03 -0.83
C VAL A 346 -15.02 12.42 -0.87
N THR A 347 -13.70 12.53 -0.67
CA THR A 347 -12.99 13.82 -0.65
C THR A 347 -13.20 14.64 -1.93
N PRO A 348 -13.08 14.08 -3.16
CA PRO A 348 -13.33 14.84 -4.38
C PRO A 348 -14.75 15.42 -4.44
N TYR A 349 -15.75 14.67 -4.00
CA TYR A 349 -17.14 15.14 -3.95
C TYR A 349 -17.33 16.28 -2.94
N ILE A 350 -16.78 16.17 -1.73
CA ILE A 350 -16.85 17.26 -0.75
C ILE A 350 -16.18 18.53 -1.29
N LEU A 351 -15.01 18.41 -1.89
CA LEU A 351 -14.31 19.55 -2.48
C LEU A 351 -15.11 20.17 -3.63
N PHE A 352 -15.76 19.35 -4.45
CA PHE A 352 -16.64 19.84 -5.54
C PHE A 352 -17.81 20.67 -5.00
N THR A 353 -18.43 20.30 -3.89
CA THR A 353 -19.50 21.12 -3.27
C THR A 353 -19.00 22.48 -2.77
N HIS A 354 -17.68 22.60 -2.54
CA HIS A 354 -16.99 23.85 -2.21
C HIS A 354 -16.31 24.52 -3.42
N LEU A 355 -16.78 24.21 -4.64
CA LEU A 355 -16.28 24.76 -5.90
C LEU A 355 -14.78 24.47 -6.18
N ARG A 356 -14.25 23.38 -5.60
CA ARG A 356 -12.90 22.90 -5.86
C ARG A 356 -12.94 21.59 -6.63
N VAL A 357 -12.20 21.52 -7.71
CA VAL A 357 -12.07 20.32 -8.53
C VAL A 357 -10.84 19.55 -8.09
N PHE A 358 -11.05 18.31 -7.64
CA PHE A 358 -10.01 17.41 -7.19
C PHE A 358 -10.03 16.13 -8.02
N PRO A 359 -8.90 15.70 -8.61
CA PRO A 359 -8.84 14.48 -9.40
C PRO A 359 -9.23 13.25 -8.56
N PHE A 360 -10.06 12.39 -9.13
CA PHE A 360 -10.58 11.18 -8.47
C PHE A 360 -9.65 9.98 -8.65
N ALA A 361 -9.06 9.83 -9.85
CA ALA A 361 -8.35 8.62 -10.27
C ALA A 361 -7.13 8.31 -9.40
N MET A 362 -6.31 9.31 -9.12
CA MET A 362 -5.06 9.12 -8.38
C MET A 362 -5.28 8.66 -6.93
N PRO A 363 -6.11 9.33 -6.09
CA PRO A 363 -6.37 8.88 -4.72
C PRO A 363 -7.07 7.52 -4.68
N ALA A 364 -8.02 7.28 -5.59
CA ALA A 364 -8.73 6.01 -5.67
C ALA A 364 -7.80 4.84 -6.01
N ALA A 365 -6.92 5.02 -7.00
CA ALA A 365 -5.90 4.03 -7.36
C ALA A 365 -4.90 3.82 -6.22
N ALA A 366 -4.43 4.89 -5.57
CA ALA A 366 -3.49 4.82 -4.47
C ALA A 366 -4.05 4.05 -3.28
N ALA A 367 -5.28 4.37 -2.84
CA ALA A 367 -5.96 3.66 -1.78
C ALA A 367 -6.26 2.19 -2.14
N THR A 368 -6.62 1.91 -3.40
CA THR A 368 -6.89 0.53 -3.84
C THR A 368 -5.61 -0.31 -3.87
N PHE A 369 -4.56 0.16 -4.54
CA PHE A 369 -3.32 -0.59 -4.70
C PHE A 369 -2.55 -0.68 -3.38
N GLY A 370 -2.51 0.41 -2.60
CA GLY A 370 -1.89 0.44 -1.29
C GLY A 370 -2.56 -0.52 -0.32
N GLY A 371 -3.89 -0.47 -0.22
CA GLY A 371 -4.68 -1.33 0.65
C GLY A 371 -4.56 -2.81 0.28
N LEU A 372 -4.62 -3.16 -1.00
CA LEU A 372 -4.42 -4.54 -1.46
C LEU A 372 -3.02 -5.05 -1.14
N ALA A 373 -1.99 -4.25 -1.39
CA ALA A 373 -0.60 -4.61 -1.09
C ALA A 373 -0.37 -4.77 0.42
N ALA A 374 -0.88 -3.85 1.24
CA ALA A 374 -0.78 -3.90 2.68
C ALA A 374 -1.50 -5.14 3.26
N ALA A 375 -2.71 -5.43 2.79
CA ALA A 375 -3.49 -6.62 3.19
C ALA A 375 -2.79 -7.92 2.79
N ALA A 376 -2.26 -8.00 1.56
CA ALA A 376 -1.49 -9.15 1.07
C ALA A 376 -0.23 -9.37 1.92
N TRP A 377 0.51 -8.31 2.22
CA TRP A 377 1.70 -8.38 3.08
C TRP A 377 1.36 -8.90 4.48
N GLN A 378 0.33 -8.34 5.14
CA GLN A 378 -0.12 -8.78 6.45
C GLN A 378 -0.49 -10.27 6.43
N THR A 379 -1.27 -10.70 5.44
CA THR A 379 -1.69 -12.10 5.27
C THR A 379 -0.49 -13.03 5.11
N LEU A 380 0.49 -12.66 4.28
CA LEU A 380 1.73 -13.43 4.07
C LEU A 380 2.55 -13.54 5.36
N MET A 381 2.67 -12.45 6.13
CA MET A 381 3.41 -12.45 7.39
C MET A 381 2.72 -13.31 8.47
N VAL A 382 1.40 -13.22 8.58
CA VAL A 382 0.62 -14.08 9.50
C VAL A 382 0.79 -15.55 9.12
N ARG A 383 0.63 -15.91 7.84
CA ARG A 383 0.83 -17.29 7.36
C ARG A 383 2.25 -17.80 7.63
N ARG A 384 3.29 -16.97 7.45
CA ARG A 384 4.68 -17.35 7.77
C ARG A 384 4.87 -17.61 9.26
N ARG A 385 4.28 -16.79 10.14
CA ARG A 385 4.34 -16.99 11.59
C ARG A 385 3.61 -18.27 12.00
N LEU A 386 2.43 -18.53 11.50
CA LEU A 386 1.66 -19.75 11.77
C LEU A 386 2.43 -21.00 11.33
N ARG A 387 2.97 -21.05 10.12
CA ARG A 387 3.76 -22.19 9.64
C ARG A 387 4.99 -22.48 10.51
N ARG A 388 5.66 -21.43 11.01
CA ARG A 388 6.79 -21.60 11.95
C ARG A 388 6.33 -22.20 13.27
N ALA A 389 5.28 -21.67 13.86
CA ALA A 389 4.71 -22.19 15.11
C ALA A 389 4.21 -23.64 14.97
N GLU A 390 3.57 -23.97 13.85
CA GLU A 390 3.15 -25.35 13.54
C GLU A 390 4.35 -26.30 13.40
N ALA A 391 5.40 -25.88 12.70
CA ALA A 391 6.61 -26.69 12.54
C ALA A 391 7.32 -26.93 13.89
N GLU A 392 7.37 -25.95 14.77
CA GLU A 392 7.91 -26.08 16.14
C GLU A 392 7.04 -27.04 16.96
N ARG A 393 5.73 -26.91 16.91
CA ARG A 393 4.78 -27.79 17.60
C ARG A 393 4.92 -29.24 17.13
N THR A 394 5.00 -29.47 15.82
CA THR A 394 5.16 -30.82 15.25
C THR A 394 6.48 -31.46 15.69
N ARG A 395 7.57 -30.68 15.67
CA ARG A 395 8.87 -31.16 16.18
C ARG A 395 8.79 -31.56 17.67
N TYR A 396 8.12 -30.75 18.49
CA TYR A 396 7.93 -31.05 19.90
C TYR A 396 7.11 -32.34 20.12
N GLN A 397 6.01 -32.50 19.35
CA GLN A 397 5.19 -33.71 19.41
C GLN A 397 5.96 -34.98 19.00
N GLN A 398 6.76 -34.91 17.94
CA GLN A 398 7.62 -36.03 17.52
C GLN A 398 8.64 -36.40 18.60
N ALA A 399 9.25 -35.40 19.22
CA ALA A 399 10.19 -35.61 20.33
C ALA A 399 9.52 -36.31 21.51
N MET A 400 8.33 -35.87 21.92
CA MET A 400 7.56 -36.49 23.01
C MET A 400 7.15 -37.94 22.70
N HIS A 401 6.76 -38.22 21.47
CA HIS A 401 6.39 -39.56 21.03
C HIS A 401 7.60 -40.51 21.13
N PHE A 402 8.78 -40.06 20.70
CA PHE A 402 10.01 -40.83 20.80
C PHE A 402 10.39 -41.13 22.25
N VAL A 403 10.39 -40.12 23.13
CA VAL A 403 10.68 -40.30 24.56
C VAL A 403 9.75 -41.34 25.21
N THR A 404 8.45 -41.24 24.91
CA THR A 404 7.44 -42.18 25.42
C THR A 404 7.71 -43.61 24.96
N HIS A 405 8.11 -43.78 23.69
CA HIS A 405 8.45 -45.10 23.14
C HIS A 405 9.69 -45.69 23.81
N GLU A 406 10.75 -44.90 23.96
CA GLU A 406 12.01 -45.32 24.61
C GLU A 406 11.83 -45.61 26.11
N MET A 407 10.89 -44.96 26.79
CA MET A 407 10.54 -45.28 28.19
C MET A 407 9.73 -46.57 28.32
N ARG A 408 8.88 -46.87 27.31
CA ARG A 408 8.04 -48.09 27.34
C ARG A 408 8.87 -49.37 27.28
N THR A 409 9.95 -49.40 26.52
CA THR A 409 10.81 -50.58 26.33
C THR A 409 11.42 -51.10 27.67
N PRO A 410 12.17 -50.29 28.44
CA PRO A 410 12.71 -50.74 29.74
C PRO A 410 11.59 -51.08 30.73
N LEU A 411 10.47 -50.31 30.70
CA LEU A 411 9.34 -50.59 31.59
C LEU A 411 8.72 -51.98 31.32
N SER A 412 8.53 -52.32 30.05
CA SER A 412 8.01 -53.64 29.63
C SER A 412 8.98 -54.76 30.01
N SER A 413 10.30 -54.51 29.89
CA SER A 413 11.32 -55.47 30.31
C SER A 413 11.30 -55.71 31.81
N ILE A 414 11.15 -54.64 32.62
CA ILE A 414 11.02 -54.73 34.10
C ILE A 414 9.75 -55.51 34.44
N GLN A 415 8.61 -55.17 33.85
CA GLN A 415 7.33 -55.85 34.10
C GLN A 415 7.40 -57.34 33.75
N GLY A 416 7.83 -57.69 32.54
CA GLY A 416 7.97 -59.08 32.13
C GLY A 416 8.94 -59.88 32.99
N SER A 417 10.07 -59.27 33.37
CA SER A 417 11.06 -59.90 34.29
C SER A 417 10.47 -60.07 35.67
N SER A 418 9.72 -59.17 36.21
CA SER A 418 9.01 -59.25 37.48
C SER A 418 7.93 -60.34 37.48
N GLU A 419 7.18 -60.48 36.40
CA GLU A 419 6.17 -61.53 36.20
C GLU A 419 6.82 -62.93 36.19
N LEU A 420 7.96 -63.04 35.51
CA LEU A 420 8.69 -64.32 35.49
C LEU A 420 9.13 -64.80 36.91
N ILE A 421 9.63 -63.88 37.75
CA ILE A 421 9.98 -64.18 39.12
C ILE A 421 8.75 -64.57 39.94
N SER A 422 7.62 -63.91 39.73
CA SER A 422 6.41 -64.11 40.54
C SER A 422 5.63 -65.40 40.18
N ARG A 423 5.65 -65.79 38.88
CA ARG A 423 4.82 -66.93 38.40
C ARG A 423 5.51 -68.24 38.27
N PHE A 424 6.85 -68.30 38.25
CA PHE A 424 7.59 -69.51 38.01
C PHE A 424 8.58 -69.79 39.11
N ALA A 425 8.69 -71.08 39.51
CA ALA A 425 9.72 -71.55 40.42
C ALA A 425 11.06 -71.63 39.66
N LEU A 426 11.87 -70.58 39.78
CA LEU A 426 13.15 -70.42 39.09
C LEU A 426 14.32 -70.86 40.03
N SER A 427 15.42 -71.37 39.46
CA SER A 427 16.65 -71.61 40.20
C SER A 427 17.22 -70.28 40.72
N GLN A 428 17.96 -70.37 41.87
CA GLN A 428 18.58 -69.19 42.51
C GLN A 428 19.44 -68.38 41.55
N GLU A 429 20.15 -69.03 40.62
CA GLU A 429 20.98 -68.37 39.63
C GLU A 429 20.15 -67.58 38.63
N LYS A 430 19.01 -68.13 38.13
CA LYS A 430 18.07 -67.41 37.23
C LYS A 430 17.37 -66.28 37.95
N GLN A 431 16.96 -66.41 39.18
CA GLN A 431 16.38 -65.30 39.98
C GLN A 431 17.36 -64.14 40.11
N LYS A 432 18.64 -64.43 40.40
CA LYS A 432 19.71 -63.43 40.50
C LYS A 432 19.94 -62.71 39.18
N GLN A 433 19.95 -63.43 38.05
CA GLN A 433 20.07 -62.81 36.69
C GLN A 433 18.91 -61.90 36.36
N ILE A 434 17.67 -62.32 36.61
CA ILE A 434 16.47 -61.49 36.32
C ILE A 434 16.43 -60.28 37.27
N ALA A 435 16.79 -60.45 38.58
CA ALA A 435 16.89 -59.30 39.49
C ALA A 435 17.96 -58.29 39.06
N GLN A 436 19.07 -58.75 38.53
CA GLN A 436 20.09 -57.87 37.92
C GLN A 436 19.57 -57.14 36.68
N LEU A 437 18.78 -57.80 35.79
CA LEU A 437 18.16 -57.22 34.64
C LEU A 437 17.15 -56.12 35.04
N ILE A 438 16.27 -56.43 36.02
CA ILE A 438 15.33 -55.43 36.58
C ILE A 438 16.07 -54.20 37.09
N ASN A 439 17.11 -54.39 37.87
CA ASN A 439 17.90 -53.29 38.43
C ASN A 439 18.58 -52.45 37.32
N SER A 440 19.14 -53.10 36.31
CA SER A 440 19.82 -52.44 35.22
C SER A 440 18.83 -51.58 34.38
N GLU A 441 17.64 -52.13 34.05
CA GLU A 441 16.62 -51.43 33.30
C GLU A 441 15.96 -50.30 34.13
N SER A 442 15.77 -50.50 35.45
CA SER A 442 15.30 -49.43 36.34
C SER A 442 16.28 -48.26 36.40
N LYS A 443 17.58 -48.54 36.53
CA LYS A 443 18.63 -47.51 36.50
C LYS A 443 18.68 -46.80 35.13
N ARG A 444 18.44 -47.52 34.04
CA ARG A 444 18.37 -46.97 32.70
C ARG A 444 17.18 -46.01 32.56
N LEU A 445 16.00 -46.42 33.03
CA LEU A 445 14.77 -45.61 33.01
C LEU A 445 14.91 -44.35 33.86
N ALA A 446 15.42 -44.48 35.12
CA ALA A 446 15.65 -43.34 36.00
C ALA A 446 16.58 -42.30 35.34
N ARG A 447 17.67 -42.76 34.74
CA ARG A 447 18.63 -41.90 34.03
C ARG A 447 18.00 -41.19 32.83
N MET A 448 17.12 -41.88 32.08
CA MET A 448 16.41 -41.30 30.94
C MET A 448 15.42 -40.21 31.37
N ILE A 449 14.70 -40.41 32.48
CA ILE A 449 13.80 -39.44 33.08
C ILE A 449 14.58 -38.20 33.53
N GLU A 450 15.70 -38.39 34.22
CA GLU A 450 16.56 -37.31 34.72
C GLU A 450 17.12 -36.46 33.56
N ILE A 451 17.61 -37.12 32.49
CA ILE A 451 18.05 -36.44 31.26
C ILE A 451 16.93 -35.62 30.65
N PHE A 452 15.72 -36.19 30.55
CA PHE A 452 14.57 -35.49 29.98
C PHE A 452 14.18 -34.24 30.80
N LEU A 453 14.10 -34.39 32.14
CA LEU A 453 13.77 -33.26 33.02
C LEU A 453 14.84 -32.16 32.99
N ASN A 454 16.11 -32.54 32.91
CA ASN A 454 17.20 -31.59 32.78
C ASN A 454 17.13 -30.83 31.44
N VAL A 455 16.80 -31.50 30.32
CA VAL A 455 16.59 -30.85 29.01
C VAL A 455 15.44 -29.88 29.06
N GLU A 456 14.33 -30.22 29.71
CA GLU A 456 13.17 -29.32 29.83
C GLU A 456 13.50 -28.11 30.71
N ARG A 457 14.13 -28.27 31.86
CA ARG A 457 14.56 -27.19 32.75
C ARG A 457 15.58 -26.26 32.08
N LEU A 458 16.54 -26.83 31.37
CA LEU A 458 17.53 -26.10 30.59
C LEU A 458 16.88 -25.30 29.44
N SER A 459 15.89 -25.91 28.75
CA SER A 459 15.16 -25.25 27.65
C SER A 459 14.28 -24.10 28.13
N ALA A 460 13.72 -24.21 29.33
CA ALA A 460 12.91 -23.18 29.97
C ALA A 460 13.74 -22.03 30.60
N GLY A 461 15.07 -22.10 30.58
CA GLY A 461 15.94 -21.11 31.22
C GLY A 461 15.80 -21.05 32.75
N GLN A 462 15.28 -22.13 33.40
CA GLN A 462 14.95 -22.16 34.81
C GLN A 462 16.07 -22.75 35.70
N MET A 463 17.26 -23.01 35.13
CA MET A 463 18.37 -23.61 35.87
C MET A 463 19.39 -22.53 36.23
N GLU A 464 19.56 -22.30 37.54
CA GLU A 464 20.65 -21.49 38.06
C GLU A 464 21.95 -22.32 38.08
N LEU A 465 23.01 -21.82 37.40
CA LEU A 465 24.31 -22.46 37.35
C LEU A 465 25.06 -22.25 38.68
N LYS A 466 25.51 -23.32 39.28
CA LYS A 466 26.46 -23.27 40.38
C LYS A 466 27.86 -22.98 39.83
N ARG A 467 28.23 -21.72 39.77
CA ARG A 467 29.51 -21.31 39.20
C ARG A 467 30.62 -21.48 40.20
N GLU A 468 31.52 -22.41 39.93
CA GLU A 468 32.75 -22.64 40.68
C GLU A 468 33.96 -22.62 39.74
N ASP A 469 35.14 -22.58 40.33
CA ASP A 469 36.41 -22.60 39.61
C ASP A 469 36.87 -24.05 39.44
N ILE A 470 36.86 -24.57 38.22
CA ILE A 470 37.06 -25.97 37.88
C ILE A 470 38.42 -26.16 37.23
N PRO A 471 39.36 -26.93 37.87
CA PRO A 471 40.59 -27.33 37.19
C PRO A 471 40.28 -28.30 36.05
N VAL A 472 40.66 -27.94 34.83
CA VAL A 472 40.36 -28.74 33.62
C VAL A 472 41.01 -30.11 33.67
N LYS A 473 42.25 -30.21 34.20
CA LYS A 473 42.98 -31.47 34.37
C LYS A 473 42.23 -32.45 35.24
N GLU A 474 41.69 -32.01 36.40
CA GLU A 474 40.91 -32.86 37.31
C GLU A 474 39.58 -33.31 36.70
N MET A 475 38.86 -32.39 36.02
CA MET A 475 37.62 -32.68 35.33
C MET A 475 37.81 -33.77 34.26
N ILE A 476 38.85 -33.63 33.45
CA ILE A 476 39.19 -34.60 32.40
C ILE A 476 39.55 -35.95 33.02
N ALA A 477 40.39 -35.97 34.08
CA ALA A 477 40.78 -37.20 34.76
C ALA A 477 39.56 -37.96 35.33
N ALA A 478 38.63 -37.26 35.97
CA ALA A 478 37.39 -37.86 36.48
C ALA A 478 36.53 -38.46 35.35
N CYS A 479 36.43 -37.77 34.19
CA CYS A 479 35.68 -38.25 33.02
C CYS A 479 36.34 -39.51 32.40
N LEU A 480 37.66 -39.51 32.28
CA LEU A 480 38.44 -40.67 31.77
C LEU A 480 38.27 -41.88 32.65
N GLU A 481 38.39 -41.72 33.96
CA GLU A 481 38.20 -42.83 34.91
C GLU A 481 36.80 -43.45 34.78
N ARG A 482 35.77 -42.62 34.67
CA ARG A 482 34.40 -43.11 34.46
C ARG A 482 34.20 -43.80 33.11
N ALA A 483 34.91 -43.39 32.06
CA ALA A 483 34.82 -43.96 30.70
C ALA A 483 35.69 -45.23 30.54
N ARG A 484 36.68 -45.48 31.41
CA ARG A 484 37.68 -46.55 31.31
C ARG A 484 37.05 -47.94 31.13
N SER A 485 36.11 -48.33 31.97
CA SER A 485 35.45 -49.64 31.89
C SER A 485 34.65 -49.85 30.58
N LEU A 486 34.15 -48.76 29.94
CA LEU A 486 33.48 -48.82 28.66
C LEU A 486 34.49 -49.01 27.52
N ALA A 487 35.61 -48.30 27.57
CA ALA A 487 36.67 -48.35 26.57
C ALA A 487 37.37 -49.72 26.59
N GLU A 488 37.69 -50.26 27.78
CA GLU A 488 38.27 -51.59 27.96
C GLU A 488 37.41 -52.69 27.36
N ARG A 489 36.09 -52.66 27.59
CA ARG A 489 35.15 -53.62 27.00
C ARG A 489 35.15 -53.64 25.50
N LYS A 490 35.44 -52.47 24.87
CA LYS A 490 35.52 -52.29 23.40
C LYS A 490 36.97 -52.39 22.88
N HIS A 491 37.95 -52.65 23.74
CA HIS A 491 39.37 -52.64 23.38
C HIS A 491 39.82 -51.33 22.71
N ILE A 492 39.37 -50.19 23.23
CA ILE A 492 39.73 -48.85 22.79
C ILE A 492 40.70 -48.21 23.77
N GLY A 493 41.78 -47.64 23.25
CA GLY A 493 42.73 -46.86 24.06
C GLY A 493 42.16 -45.50 24.42
N LEU A 494 42.24 -45.09 25.67
CA LEU A 494 41.97 -43.71 26.08
C LEU A 494 43.31 -43.04 26.39
N GLU A 495 43.60 -41.96 25.68
CA GLU A 495 44.81 -41.18 25.84
C GLU A 495 44.53 -39.76 26.25
N GLN A 496 45.18 -39.30 27.31
CA GLN A 496 45.18 -37.91 27.71
C GLN A 496 46.45 -37.24 27.22
N MET A 497 46.29 -36.24 26.34
CA MET A 497 47.42 -35.41 25.94
C MET A 497 47.87 -34.49 27.07
N PRO A 498 49.13 -34.01 27.06
CA PRO A 498 49.60 -33.07 28.07
C PRO A 498 48.68 -31.85 28.17
N ILE A 499 48.29 -31.52 29.40
CA ILE A 499 47.41 -30.37 29.72
C ILE A 499 48.19 -29.45 30.67
N GLU A 500 48.16 -28.15 30.42
CA GLU A 500 48.77 -27.15 31.31
C GLU A 500 48.10 -27.22 32.71
N GLU A 501 48.90 -27.16 33.77
CA GLU A 501 48.42 -27.36 35.16
C GLU A 501 47.49 -26.23 35.64
N ASP A 502 47.61 -25.06 35.08
CA ASP A 502 46.89 -23.85 35.46
C ASP A 502 45.59 -23.60 34.65
N LEU A 503 45.17 -24.54 33.79
CA LEU A 503 43.93 -24.44 33.04
C LEU A 503 42.72 -24.56 33.96
N ARG A 504 41.94 -23.46 34.09
CA ARG A 504 40.75 -23.40 34.94
C ARG A 504 39.59 -22.74 34.19
N ILE A 505 38.39 -23.28 34.30
CA ILE A 505 37.15 -22.75 33.76
C ILE A 505 36.20 -22.39 34.89
N THR A 506 35.39 -21.34 34.71
CA THR A 506 34.35 -20.96 35.66
C THR A 506 33.00 -21.51 35.20
N GLY A 507 32.41 -22.42 35.97
CA GLY A 507 31.14 -23.04 35.58
C GLY A 507 30.60 -24.01 36.63
N ASP A 508 29.57 -24.74 36.27
CA ASP A 508 28.96 -25.80 37.05
C ASP A 508 29.72 -27.12 36.76
N ARG A 509 30.43 -27.62 37.78
CA ARG A 509 31.29 -28.80 37.66
C ARG A 509 30.51 -30.03 37.17
N GLU A 510 29.34 -30.29 37.75
CA GLU A 510 28.53 -31.47 37.42
C GLU A 510 28.09 -31.43 35.95
N LEU A 511 27.64 -30.27 35.48
CA LEU A 511 27.22 -30.08 34.10
C LEU A 511 28.40 -30.17 33.13
N MET A 512 29.55 -29.59 33.46
CA MET A 512 30.73 -29.63 32.60
C MET A 512 31.32 -31.04 32.51
N GLU A 513 31.39 -31.78 33.64
CA GLU A 513 31.75 -33.20 33.64
C GLU A 513 30.76 -34.03 32.82
N HIS A 514 29.45 -33.74 32.92
CA HIS A 514 28.44 -34.42 32.14
C HIS A 514 28.64 -34.18 30.64
N ALA A 515 28.93 -32.93 30.22
CA ALA A 515 29.21 -32.61 28.83
C ALA A 515 30.45 -33.34 28.30
N CYS A 516 31.56 -33.29 29.05
CA CYS A 516 32.81 -33.98 28.70
C CYS A 516 32.61 -35.50 28.61
N TYR A 517 31.94 -36.10 29.60
CA TYR A 517 31.65 -37.54 29.64
C TYR A 517 30.75 -37.99 28.47
N ASN A 518 29.76 -37.19 28.07
CA ASN A 518 28.94 -37.47 26.89
C ASN A 518 29.77 -37.51 25.58
N LEU A 519 30.74 -36.62 25.43
CA LEU A 519 31.62 -36.61 24.26
C LEU A 519 32.52 -37.87 24.28
N LEU A 520 33.15 -38.19 25.43
CA LEU A 520 34.00 -39.39 25.59
C LEU A 520 33.22 -40.68 25.31
N THR A 521 32.01 -40.81 25.86
CA THR A 521 31.19 -42.02 25.63
C THR A 521 30.75 -42.15 24.19
N ASN A 522 30.45 -41.04 23.50
CA ASN A 522 30.15 -41.06 22.07
C ASN A 522 31.38 -41.46 21.26
N ALA A 523 32.54 -40.90 21.55
CA ALA A 523 33.79 -41.26 20.91
C ALA A 523 34.10 -42.78 21.05
N VAL A 524 33.93 -43.34 22.24
CA VAL A 524 34.10 -44.79 22.47
C VAL A 524 33.03 -45.63 21.76
N LYS A 525 31.76 -45.19 21.75
CA LYS A 525 30.67 -45.92 21.12
C LYS A 525 30.83 -46.07 19.63
N TYR A 526 31.18 -44.97 18.96
CA TYR A 526 31.22 -44.92 17.49
C TYR A 526 32.60 -45.22 16.89
N SER A 527 33.60 -45.48 17.72
CA SER A 527 34.91 -45.94 17.27
C SER A 527 34.96 -47.45 17.09
N PRO A 528 35.66 -47.97 16.06
CA PRO A 528 35.97 -49.39 15.91
C PRO A 528 36.86 -49.92 17.07
N GLN A 529 36.87 -51.24 17.24
CA GLN A 529 37.79 -51.88 18.20
C GLN A 529 39.26 -51.64 17.83
N ARG A 530 40.12 -51.55 18.79
CA ARG A 530 41.57 -51.33 18.67
C ARG A 530 41.94 -49.96 18.09
N THR A 531 41.10 -49.00 18.26
CA THR A 531 41.35 -47.58 17.95
C THR A 531 41.67 -46.81 19.22
N GLN A 532 41.94 -45.51 19.05
CA GLN A 532 42.30 -44.63 20.17
C GLN A 532 41.33 -43.46 20.21
N VAL A 533 40.93 -43.05 21.42
CA VAL A 533 40.20 -41.82 21.69
C VAL A 533 41.14 -40.90 22.49
N THR A 534 41.36 -39.71 21.98
CA THR A 534 42.27 -38.74 22.58
C THR A 534 41.49 -37.58 23.19
N ILE A 535 41.91 -37.13 24.37
CA ILE A 535 41.38 -35.91 24.98
C ILE A 535 42.52 -34.92 25.23
N SER A 536 42.32 -33.67 24.89
CA SER A 536 43.29 -32.59 25.03
C SER A 536 42.66 -31.33 25.59
N GLY A 537 43.44 -30.47 26.21
CA GLY A 537 43.02 -29.17 26.72
C GLY A 537 44.14 -28.14 26.56
N TRP A 538 43.80 -26.96 26.05
CA TRP A 538 44.75 -25.88 25.85
C TRP A 538 44.09 -24.51 26.02
N ARG A 539 44.92 -23.47 26.17
CA ARG A 539 44.49 -22.08 26.27
C ARG A 539 44.66 -21.37 24.93
N GLU A 540 43.65 -20.63 24.54
CA GLU A 540 43.68 -19.65 23.43
C GLU A 540 43.41 -18.24 23.96
N ILE A 541 43.57 -17.22 23.11
CA ILE A 541 43.33 -15.83 23.51
C ILE A 541 41.88 -15.65 23.98
N GLY A 542 41.70 -15.52 25.30
CA GLY A 542 40.40 -15.32 25.94
C GLY A 542 39.51 -16.56 26.10
N HIS A 543 39.99 -17.76 25.72
CA HIS A 543 39.23 -18.99 25.77
C HIS A 543 40.07 -20.19 26.26
N ILE A 544 39.39 -21.18 26.76
CA ILE A 544 39.94 -22.50 27.07
C ILE A 544 39.20 -23.53 26.23
N SER A 545 39.96 -24.35 25.53
CA SER A 545 39.45 -25.38 24.64
C SER A 545 39.69 -26.76 25.22
N VAL A 546 38.68 -27.62 25.21
CA VAL A 546 38.77 -29.03 25.55
C VAL A 546 38.25 -29.84 24.36
N ALA A 547 39.11 -30.66 23.76
CA ALA A 547 38.76 -31.44 22.58
C ALA A 547 38.77 -32.95 22.90
N VAL A 548 37.79 -33.64 22.33
CA VAL A 548 37.70 -35.12 22.31
C VAL A 548 37.73 -35.53 20.84
N GLU A 549 38.77 -36.31 20.49
CA GLU A 549 39.00 -36.82 19.14
C GLU A 549 38.84 -38.33 19.09
N ASP A 550 38.12 -38.82 18.09
CA ASP A 550 37.84 -40.21 17.84
C ASP A 550 38.26 -40.66 16.43
N GLN A 551 38.47 -41.95 16.27
CA GLN A 551 38.76 -42.61 14.99
C GLN A 551 37.53 -43.40 14.50
N GLY A 552 36.34 -42.85 14.70
CA GLY A 552 35.08 -43.51 14.46
C GLY A 552 34.55 -43.38 13.03
N ILE A 553 33.25 -43.62 12.88
CA ILE A 553 32.54 -43.61 11.59
C ILE A 553 32.56 -42.26 10.88
N GLY A 554 32.79 -41.18 11.62
CA GLY A 554 32.75 -39.82 11.09
C GLY A 554 31.41 -39.42 10.48
N MET A 555 31.32 -38.16 10.07
CA MET A 555 30.08 -37.53 9.58
C MET A 555 30.34 -36.65 8.39
N ASP A 556 29.33 -36.49 7.54
CA ASP A 556 29.36 -35.50 6.45
C ASP A 556 28.99 -34.09 6.94
N HIS A 557 29.22 -33.09 6.08
CA HIS A 557 28.96 -31.68 6.42
C HIS A 557 27.45 -31.38 6.70
N LYS A 558 26.52 -32.15 6.12
CA LYS A 558 25.08 -31.97 6.38
C LYS A 558 24.70 -32.57 7.73
N GLU A 559 25.27 -33.72 8.04
CA GLU A 559 25.08 -34.40 9.33
C GLU A 559 25.60 -33.53 10.48
N VAL A 560 26.82 -32.98 10.37
CA VAL A 560 27.43 -32.07 11.37
C VAL A 560 26.51 -30.90 11.73
N LYS A 561 25.74 -30.34 10.80
CA LYS A 561 24.78 -29.28 11.10
C LYS A 561 23.55 -29.76 11.88
N GLN A 562 23.25 -31.03 11.86
CA GLN A 562 22.03 -31.60 12.46
C GLN A 562 22.26 -32.35 13.77
N ILE A 563 23.48 -32.83 14.04
CA ILE A 563 23.79 -33.65 15.23
C ILE A 563 23.45 -33.01 16.59
N PHE A 564 23.33 -31.69 16.62
CA PHE A 564 22.91 -30.95 17.83
C PHE A 564 21.39 -30.75 17.92
N GLN A 565 20.62 -31.25 16.96
CA GLN A 565 19.16 -31.26 17.06
C GLN A 565 18.74 -32.37 18.04
N LYS A 566 17.77 -32.09 18.91
CA LYS A 566 17.24 -33.07 19.85
C LYS A 566 16.70 -34.28 19.09
N PHE A 567 17.04 -35.49 19.54
CA PHE A 567 16.60 -36.76 18.94
C PHE A 567 17.16 -37.09 17.56
N TYR A 568 18.09 -36.31 17.04
CA TYR A 568 18.72 -36.60 15.76
C TYR A 568 19.83 -37.65 15.94
N ARG A 569 19.82 -38.66 15.05
CA ARG A 569 20.89 -39.65 14.86
C ARG A 569 21.23 -39.72 13.38
N THR A 570 22.50 -39.92 13.06
CA THR A 570 22.90 -40.17 11.67
C THR A 570 22.48 -41.59 11.29
N GLN A 571 22.22 -41.84 10.01
CA GLN A 571 21.84 -43.17 9.52
C GLN A 571 22.88 -44.21 9.89
N LYS A 572 24.17 -43.91 9.78
CA LYS A 572 25.27 -44.80 10.17
C LYS A 572 25.28 -45.12 11.67
N ALA A 573 24.92 -44.11 12.49
CA ALA A 573 24.81 -44.32 13.94
C ALA A 573 23.59 -45.18 14.31
N GLU A 574 22.54 -45.19 13.53
CA GLU A 574 21.39 -46.11 13.68
C GLU A 574 21.73 -47.52 13.24
N GLU A 575 22.42 -47.67 12.11
CA GLU A 575 22.87 -48.94 11.54
C GLU A 575 23.95 -49.64 12.39
N SER A 576 24.73 -48.86 13.20
CA SER A 576 25.78 -49.42 14.07
C SER A 576 25.26 -50.32 15.21
N GLY A 577 23.94 -50.31 15.49
CA GLY A 577 23.35 -51.04 16.60
C GLY A 577 23.67 -50.48 18.00
N GLU A 578 24.46 -49.42 18.09
CA GLU A 578 24.81 -48.79 19.36
C GLU A 578 23.61 -48.07 19.98
N ALA A 579 23.32 -48.30 21.23
CA ALA A 579 22.22 -47.68 21.95
C ALA A 579 22.46 -46.17 22.13
N GLY A 580 21.49 -45.33 21.72
CA GLY A 580 21.60 -43.88 21.88
C GLY A 580 20.27 -43.16 21.67
N THR A 581 20.00 -42.15 22.48
CA THR A 581 18.75 -41.38 22.49
C THR A 581 18.76 -40.18 21.51
N GLY A 582 19.90 -39.86 20.90
CA GLY A 582 20.05 -38.64 20.09
C GLY A 582 19.94 -37.31 20.87
N ILE A 583 19.97 -37.38 22.23
CA ILE A 583 19.85 -36.21 23.11
C ILE A 583 21.23 -35.72 23.59
N GLY A 584 22.20 -36.60 23.73
CA GLY A 584 23.48 -36.29 24.37
C GLY A 584 24.21 -35.08 23.83
N LEU A 585 24.36 -34.97 22.48
CA LEU A 585 25.04 -33.83 21.84
C LEU A 585 24.22 -32.52 21.95
N SER A 586 22.90 -32.59 21.97
CA SER A 586 22.07 -31.40 22.19
C SER A 586 22.20 -30.86 23.61
N ILE A 587 22.38 -31.74 24.60
CA ILE A 587 22.68 -31.38 26.01
C ILE A 587 24.08 -30.75 26.10
N VAL A 588 25.09 -31.36 25.49
CA VAL A 588 26.45 -30.82 25.48
C VAL A 588 26.44 -29.39 24.95
N LYS A 589 25.79 -29.18 23.80
CA LYS A 589 25.68 -27.84 23.21
C LYS A 589 24.99 -26.85 24.16
N GLN A 590 23.91 -27.25 24.80
CA GLN A 590 23.13 -26.38 25.68
C GLN A 590 23.91 -26.05 26.97
N ILE A 591 24.62 -27.02 27.56
CA ILE A 591 25.50 -26.79 28.70
C ILE A 591 26.57 -25.78 28.35
N VAL A 592 27.28 -25.98 27.24
CA VAL A 592 28.38 -25.10 26.80
C VAL A 592 27.88 -23.69 26.50
N GLU A 593 26.74 -23.56 25.81
CA GLU A 593 26.13 -22.25 25.52
C GLU A 593 25.70 -21.50 26.79
N GLN A 594 25.20 -22.17 27.82
CA GLN A 594 24.88 -21.56 29.12
C GLN A 594 26.11 -21.09 29.90
N HIS A 595 27.24 -21.76 29.69
CA HIS A 595 28.54 -21.35 30.24
C HIS A 595 29.20 -20.23 29.41
N GLY A 596 28.48 -19.68 28.38
CA GLY A 596 29.00 -18.62 27.53
C GLY A 596 30.01 -19.10 26.49
N GLY A 597 30.13 -20.42 26.31
CA GLY A 597 31.01 -21.06 25.34
C GLY A 597 30.31 -21.46 24.04
N ARG A 598 31.04 -22.16 23.19
CA ARG A 598 30.54 -22.80 21.96
C ARG A 598 31.16 -24.18 21.81
N ILE A 599 30.53 -25.03 20.98
CA ILE A 599 31.08 -26.32 20.57
C ILE A 599 31.41 -26.29 19.09
N ASP A 600 32.63 -26.61 18.74
CA ASP A 600 33.13 -26.72 17.38
C ASP A 600 33.33 -28.22 17.03
N VAL A 601 33.07 -28.60 15.77
CA VAL A 601 33.16 -29.99 15.30
C VAL A 601 33.87 -30.04 13.96
N VAL A 602 34.87 -30.90 13.91
CA VAL A 602 35.56 -31.29 12.68
C VAL A 602 35.36 -32.78 12.50
N SER A 603 34.75 -33.20 11.40
CA SER A 603 34.50 -34.62 11.11
C SER A 603 34.57 -34.91 9.63
N ARG A 604 35.00 -36.12 9.28
CA ARG A 604 35.00 -36.65 7.92
C ARG A 604 34.56 -38.11 7.94
N PRO A 605 33.68 -38.51 6.98
CA PRO A 605 33.24 -39.90 6.91
C PRO A 605 34.39 -40.90 6.84
N GLY A 606 34.40 -41.84 7.77
CA GLY A 606 35.44 -42.89 7.87
C GLY A 606 36.79 -42.47 8.49
N ALA A 607 36.93 -41.20 8.88
CA ALA A 607 38.15 -40.64 9.47
C ALA A 607 37.98 -40.17 10.93
N GLY A 608 36.78 -40.40 11.52
CA GLY A 608 36.48 -39.97 12.88
C GLY A 608 35.98 -38.54 13.02
N SER A 609 35.89 -38.09 14.27
CA SER A 609 35.39 -36.76 14.64
C SER A 609 36.21 -36.14 15.75
N CYS A 610 36.35 -34.82 15.72
CA CYS A 610 36.91 -34.03 16.82
C CYS A 610 35.86 -33.03 17.30
N PHE A 611 35.43 -33.12 18.54
CA PHE A 611 34.51 -32.22 19.21
C PHE A 611 35.28 -31.34 20.19
N THR A 612 35.22 -30.01 20.00
CA THR A 612 35.94 -29.03 20.82
C THR A 612 34.96 -28.16 21.59
N LEU A 613 35.03 -28.23 22.93
CA LEU A 613 34.32 -27.33 23.85
C LEU A 613 35.18 -26.05 23.98
N VAL A 614 34.69 -24.91 23.55
CA VAL A 614 35.37 -23.62 23.65
C VAL A 614 34.66 -22.79 24.71
N LEU A 615 35.34 -22.54 25.83
CA LEU A 615 34.79 -21.87 27.01
C LEU A 615 35.54 -20.58 27.31
N PRO A 616 34.87 -19.52 27.83
CA PRO A 616 35.56 -18.32 28.23
C PRO A 616 36.61 -18.58 29.32
N ALA A 617 37.82 -18.06 29.13
CA ALA A 617 38.85 -18.13 30.19
C ALA A 617 38.41 -17.22 31.37
N PRO A 618 38.65 -17.62 32.62
CA PRO A 618 38.44 -16.76 33.77
C PRO A 618 39.24 -15.46 33.59
N ALA A 619 38.62 -14.35 34.00
CA ALA A 619 39.34 -13.07 33.97
C ALA A 619 40.60 -13.21 34.83
N PRO A 620 41.80 -12.71 34.39
CA PRO A 620 42.99 -12.72 35.21
C PRO A 620 42.67 -12.07 36.57
N ALA A 621 42.97 -12.75 37.65
CA ALA A 621 42.81 -12.21 39.00
C ALA A 621 43.53 -10.86 39.04
N ALA A 622 42.80 -9.77 39.32
CA ALA A 622 43.41 -8.47 39.51
C ALA A 622 44.48 -8.62 40.60
N THR A 623 45.72 -8.51 40.21
CA THR A 623 46.86 -8.48 41.14
C THR A 623 46.59 -7.30 42.06
N GLN A 624 46.15 -7.56 43.28
CA GLN A 624 46.15 -6.56 44.34
C GLN A 624 47.62 -6.21 44.60
N SER A 625 48.05 -5.13 43.96
CA SER A 625 49.30 -4.48 44.33
C SER A 625 49.15 -3.94 45.75
N ARG A 626 49.94 -4.48 46.66
CA ARG A 626 50.19 -3.91 47.99
C ARG A 626 50.88 -2.57 47.87
#